data_baaff10412c255d60605c28670f32c4f
#
_entry.id   baaff10412c255d60605c28670f32c4f
#
_cell.length_a   1.000
_cell.length_b   1.000
_cell.length_c   1.000
_cell.angle_alpha   90.00
_cell.angle_beta   90.00
_cell.angle_gamma   90.00
#
_symmetry.space_group_name_H-M   'P 1'
#
loop_
_entity.id
_entity.type
_entity.pdbx_description
1 polymer ?
#
loop_
_entity_poly.entity_id
_entity_poly.type
_entity_poly.pdbx_seq_one_letter_code
_entity_poly.pdbx_strand_id
1 'polypeptide(L)'
;MMLTSSGKFRDTDLENGYLAYIARKDKQGKPPRDRIDWKAAHDYWLNDSPMARGNAFNQTASKKGWYLYDEVHLANGKRVDSYDPVKKEIISRKATDLEMIDVKTFEQYLKELRDKYPAGTKIRSDKYPEIDGQHLQGKQILEIPASNQTFEKIDEYKAIAERYGVEIRFREE
;
A
#
# COMPACT_ATOMS: atom_id res chain seq x y z
N MET A 1 -14.58 -2.37 31.28
CA MET A 1 -14.34 -0.92 31.10
C MET A 1 -12.94 -0.70 30.55
N MET A 2 -12.83 0.13 29.53
CA MET A 2 -11.59 0.45 28.85
C MET A 2 -10.64 1.31 29.69
N LEU A 3 -11.19 2.23 30.47
CA LEU A 3 -10.43 3.15 31.31
C LEU A 3 -10.51 2.76 32.78
N THR A 4 -9.45 3.11 33.52
CA THR A 4 -9.42 3.02 34.97
C THR A 4 -10.24 4.18 35.59
N SER A 5 -10.47 4.14 36.91
CA SER A 5 -11.11 5.25 37.63
C SER A 5 -10.33 6.56 37.55
N SER A 6 -9.03 6.49 37.33
CA SER A 6 -8.16 7.67 37.14
C SER A 6 -8.14 8.16 35.67
N GLY A 7 -8.92 7.54 34.78
CA GLY A 7 -9.05 7.95 33.40
C GLY A 7 -7.94 7.46 32.44
N LYS A 8 -7.10 6.54 32.88
CA LYS A 8 -6.05 5.95 32.04
C LYS A 8 -6.55 4.65 31.39
N PHE A 9 -5.97 4.27 30.25
CA PHE A 9 -6.27 2.96 29.67
C PHE A 9 -5.82 1.83 30.61
N ARG A 10 -6.63 0.78 30.72
CA ARG A 10 -6.27 -0.42 31.46
C ARG A 10 -5.16 -1.21 30.77
N ASP A 11 -5.20 -1.24 29.44
CA ASP A 11 -4.16 -1.84 28.61
C ASP A 11 -2.92 -0.97 28.64
N THR A 12 -1.81 -1.51 29.13
CA THR A 12 -0.54 -0.79 29.29
C THR A 12 0.04 -0.34 27.97
N ASP A 13 -0.02 -1.19 26.92
CA ASP A 13 0.50 -0.86 25.60
C ASP A 13 -0.30 0.28 24.96
N LEU A 14 -1.61 0.24 25.13
CA LEU A 14 -2.49 1.30 24.64
C LEU A 14 -2.22 2.63 25.36
N GLU A 15 -2.06 2.60 26.68
CA GLU A 15 -1.70 3.78 27.47
C GLU A 15 -0.36 4.35 27.01
N ASN A 16 0.64 3.52 26.83
CA ASN A 16 1.96 3.93 26.35
C ASN A 16 1.90 4.57 24.97
N GLY A 17 1.08 4.02 24.08
CA GLY A 17 0.83 4.58 22.76
C GLY A 17 0.21 5.96 22.81
N TYR A 18 -0.77 6.14 23.71
CA TYR A 18 -1.40 7.44 23.95
C TYR A 18 -0.41 8.47 24.49
N LEU A 19 0.40 8.10 25.46
CA LEU A 19 1.41 9.00 26.04
C LEU A 19 2.46 9.42 25.01
N ALA A 20 2.87 8.52 24.15
CA ALA A 20 3.76 8.85 23.03
C ALA A 20 3.11 9.84 22.06
N TYR A 21 1.81 9.65 21.76
CA TYR A 21 1.04 10.59 20.95
C TYR A 21 0.99 12.00 21.58
N ILE A 22 0.72 12.09 22.88
CA ILE A 22 0.71 13.35 23.58
C ILE A 22 2.07 14.05 23.49
N ALA A 23 3.17 13.31 23.70
CA ALA A 23 4.51 13.86 23.61
C ALA A 23 4.81 14.43 22.22
N ARG A 24 4.35 13.75 21.15
CA ARG A 24 4.50 14.27 19.78
C ARG A 24 3.70 15.54 19.55
N LYS A 25 2.47 15.60 20.06
CA LYS A 25 1.61 16.80 19.95
C LYS A 25 2.19 17.98 20.69
N ASP A 26 2.73 17.75 21.87
CA ASP A 26 3.40 18.78 22.67
C ASP A 26 4.59 19.37 21.91
N LYS A 27 5.44 18.52 21.33
CA LYS A 27 6.55 18.94 20.47
C LYS A 27 6.11 19.80 19.29
N GLN A 28 4.94 19.50 18.71
CA GLN A 28 4.38 20.23 17.58
C GLN A 28 3.65 21.52 18.00
N GLY A 29 3.46 21.74 19.30
CA GLY A 29 2.66 22.86 19.80
C GLY A 29 1.19 22.73 19.46
N LYS A 30 0.68 21.53 19.28
CA LYS A 30 -0.72 21.25 18.89
C LYS A 30 -1.48 20.61 20.04
N PRO A 31 -2.79 20.95 20.23
CA PRO A 31 -3.59 20.30 21.26
C PRO A 31 -3.82 18.82 20.93
N PRO A 32 -3.68 17.91 21.91
CA PRO A 32 -3.96 16.50 21.72
C PRO A 32 -5.46 16.22 21.82
N ARG A 33 -5.90 15.10 21.22
CA ARG A 33 -7.22 14.52 21.49
C ARG A 33 -7.21 13.85 22.84
N ASP A 34 -8.38 13.70 23.46
CA ASP A 34 -8.51 12.86 24.66
C ASP A 34 -8.34 11.38 24.30
N ARG A 35 -8.29 10.53 25.33
CA ARG A 35 -8.03 9.09 25.13
C ARG A 35 -9.06 8.40 24.24
N ILE A 36 -10.34 8.67 24.45
CA ILE A 36 -11.40 8.01 23.70
C ILE A 36 -11.37 8.42 22.23
N ASP A 37 -11.23 9.71 21.95
CA ASP A 37 -11.18 10.23 20.59
C ASP A 37 -9.90 9.77 19.87
N TRP A 38 -8.77 9.75 20.59
CA TRP A 38 -7.53 9.24 20.04
C TRP A 38 -7.63 7.76 19.69
N LYS A 39 -8.24 6.94 20.56
CA LYS A 39 -8.40 5.51 20.31
C LYS A 39 -9.28 5.25 19.10
N ALA A 40 -10.37 5.99 18.94
CA ALA A 40 -11.26 5.85 17.78
C ALA A 40 -10.51 6.14 16.48
N ALA A 41 -9.73 7.21 16.43
CA ALA A 41 -8.91 7.55 15.27
C ALA A 41 -7.80 6.51 15.03
N HIS A 42 -7.14 6.04 16.09
CA HIS A 42 -6.10 5.03 16.04
C HIS A 42 -6.63 3.70 15.48
N ASP A 43 -7.76 3.24 16.00
CA ASP A 43 -8.41 2.00 15.54
C ASP A 43 -8.84 2.10 14.08
N TYR A 44 -9.37 3.25 13.66
CA TYR A 44 -9.71 3.50 12.27
C TYR A 44 -8.48 3.35 11.37
N TRP A 45 -7.38 4.02 11.71
CA TRP A 45 -6.16 3.96 10.90
C TRP A 45 -5.54 2.57 10.85
N LEU A 46 -5.64 1.79 11.93
CA LEU A 46 -5.10 0.43 11.97
C LEU A 46 -5.96 -0.59 11.24
N ASN A 47 -7.29 -0.44 11.28
CA ASN A 47 -8.20 -1.51 10.87
C ASN A 47 -9.08 -1.17 9.67
N ASP A 48 -9.46 0.09 9.50
CA ASP A 48 -10.52 0.49 8.57
C ASP A 48 -10.07 1.50 7.52
N SER A 49 -8.89 2.07 7.65
CA SER A 49 -8.38 3.09 6.72
C SER A 49 -7.99 2.49 5.36
N PRO A 50 -7.95 3.31 4.30
CA PRO A 50 -7.39 2.88 3.01
C PRO A 50 -5.95 2.37 3.14
N MET A 51 -5.14 2.96 4.02
CA MET A 51 -3.78 2.49 4.30
C MET A 51 -3.78 1.08 4.89
N ALA A 52 -4.65 0.81 5.86
CA ALA A 52 -4.78 -0.52 6.47
C ALA A 52 -5.22 -1.55 5.43
N ARG A 53 -6.15 -1.21 4.55
CA ARG A 53 -6.59 -2.07 3.45
C ARG A 53 -5.44 -2.38 2.49
N GLY A 54 -4.66 -1.37 2.12
CA GLY A 54 -3.48 -1.55 1.26
C GLY A 54 -2.43 -2.45 1.89
N ASN A 55 -2.14 -2.27 3.16
CA ASN A 55 -1.21 -3.12 3.91
C ASN A 55 -1.71 -4.57 3.97
N ALA A 56 -3.00 -4.77 4.21
CA ALA A 56 -3.61 -6.10 4.25
C ALA A 56 -3.51 -6.80 2.89
N PHE A 57 -3.73 -6.08 1.80
CA PHE A 57 -3.61 -6.63 0.45
C PHE A 57 -2.17 -7.05 0.15
N ASN A 58 -1.19 -6.23 0.51
CA ASN A 58 0.23 -6.57 0.39
C ASN A 58 0.60 -7.80 1.24
N GLN A 59 0.08 -7.90 2.46
CA GLN A 59 0.31 -9.05 3.33
C GLN A 59 -0.28 -10.33 2.71
N THR A 60 -1.45 -10.25 2.12
CA THR A 60 -2.08 -11.38 1.43
C THR A 60 -1.21 -11.86 0.26
N ALA A 61 -0.68 -10.94 -0.53
CA ALA A 61 0.23 -11.27 -1.64
C ALA A 61 1.46 -12.02 -1.15
N SER A 62 2.06 -11.56 -0.07
CA SER A 62 3.24 -12.17 0.52
C SER A 62 2.95 -13.55 1.09
N LYS A 63 1.88 -13.68 1.88
CA LYS A 63 1.48 -14.95 2.49
C LYS A 63 1.14 -16.02 1.46
N LYS A 64 0.48 -15.63 0.37
CA LYS A 64 0.08 -16.56 -0.70
C LYS A 64 1.19 -16.78 -1.73
N GLY A 65 2.28 -16.02 -1.65
CA GLY A 65 3.42 -16.17 -2.55
C GLY A 65 3.07 -15.92 -4.01
N TRP A 66 2.28 -14.89 -4.29
CA TRP A 66 1.86 -14.59 -5.66
C TRP A 66 3.04 -14.28 -6.59
N TYR A 67 4.13 -13.71 -6.05
CA TYR A 67 5.32 -13.32 -6.78
C TYR A 67 6.57 -13.77 -6.06
N LEU A 68 7.69 -13.85 -6.77
CA LEU A 68 8.97 -14.29 -6.18
C LEU A 68 9.49 -13.29 -5.14
N TYR A 69 9.32 -12.00 -5.38
CA TYR A 69 9.84 -10.94 -4.50
C TYR A 69 8.78 -9.90 -4.20
N ASP A 70 8.68 -9.51 -2.92
CA ASP A 70 7.78 -8.48 -2.45
C ASP A 70 8.58 -7.35 -1.81
N GLU A 71 8.07 -6.11 -1.94
CA GLU A 71 8.71 -4.92 -1.37
C GLU A 71 10.17 -4.80 -1.77
N VAL A 72 10.41 -4.65 -3.07
CA VAL A 72 11.75 -4.55 -3.62
C VAL A 72 12.19 -3.10 -3.69
N HIS A 73 13.24 -2.75 -2.97
CA HIS A 73 13.81 -1.40 -2.97
C HIS A 73 14.63 -1.15 -4.24
N LEU A 74 14.53 0.06 -4.76
CA LEU A 74 15.18 0.49 -5.99
C LEU A 74 16.22 1.58 -5.72
N ALA A 75 17.18 1.71 -6.61
CA ALA A 75 18.24 2.71 -6.50
C ALA A 75 17.69 4.16 -6.58
N ASN A 76 16.51 4.37 -7.16
CA ASN A 76 15.86 5.67 -7.21
C ASN A 76 15.14 6.05 -5.89
N GLY A 77 15.29 5.24 -4.84
CA GLY A 77 14.64 5.47 -3.54
C GLY A 77 13.20 5.00 -3.46
N LYS A 78 12.64 4.44 -4.50
CA LYS A 78 11.28 3.90 -4.53
C LYS A 78 11.28 2.42 -4.16
N ARG A 79 10.10 1.88 -3.91
CA ARG A 79 9.89 0.47 -3.54
C ARG A 79 8.73 -0.07 -4.37
N VAL A 80 9.00 -1.10 -5.16
CA VAL A 80 7.97 -1.78 -5.94
C VAL A 80 7.29 -2.84 -5.06
N ASP A 81 5.96 -2.95 -5.18
CA ASP A 81 5.19 -3.86 -4.31
C ASP A 81 5.57 -5.32 -4.51
N SER A 82 5.69 -5.77 -5.74
CA SER A 82 6.15 -7.12 -6.07
C SER A 82 6.89 -7.15 -7.41
N TYR A 83 7.78 -8.12 -7.55
CA TYR A 83 8.58 -8.29 -8.76
C TYR A 83 8.84 -9.77 -9.03
N ASP A 84 8.70 -10.16 -10.29
CA ASP A 84 9.00 -11.52 -10.72
C ASP A 84 9.92 -11.47 -11.94
N PRO A 85 11.24 -11.69 -11.77
CA PRO A 85 12.18 -11.64 -12.89
C PRO A 85 12.06 -12.83 -13.84
N VAL A 86 11.48 -13.94 -13.41
CA VAL A 86 11.27 -15.13 -14.25
C VAL A 86 10.11 -14.91 -15.21
N LYS A 87 8.97 -14.43 -14.68
CA LYS A 87 7.80 -14.06 -15.49
C LYS A 87 7.93 -12.70 -16.13
N LYS A 88 8.92 -11.92 -15.72
CA LYS A 88 9.15 -10.53 -16.16
C LYS A 88 7.92 -9.65 -15.90
N GLU A 89 7.60 -9.52 -14.62
CA GLU A 89 6.43 -8.77 -14.16
C GLU A 89 6.81 -7.80 -13.04
N ILE A 90 6.43 -6.54 -13.23
CA ILE A 90 6.65 -5.43 -12.28
C ILE A 90 5.28 -5.02 -11.76
N ILE A 91 5.03 -5.19 -10.45
CA ILE A 91 3.70 -5.09 -9.87
C ILE A 91 3.60 -3.87 -8.95
N SER A 92 2.65 -2.99 -9.27
CA SER A 92 2.13 -2.00 -8.32
C SER A 92 0.76 -2.46 -7.85
N ARG A 93 0.54 -2.50 -6.55
CA ARG A 93 -0.70 -3.01 -5.95
C ARG A 93 -1.47 -1.89 -5.28
N LYS A 94 -2.76 -1.78 -5.61
CA LYS A 94 -3.64 -0.77 -5.04
C LYS A 94 -4.94 -1.43 -4.57
N ALA A 95 -5.21 -1.33 -3.27
CA ALA A 95 -6.48 -1.79 -2.69
C ALA A 95 -7.53 -0.71 -2.92
N THR A 96 -8.10 -0.67 -4.11
CA THR A 96 -9.00 0.39 -4.55
C THR A 96 -10.31 -0.18 -5.07
N ASP A 97 -11.38 0.61 -4.96
CA ASP A 97 -12.66 0.37 -5.63
C ASP A 97 -12.77 1.41 -6.75
N LEU A 98 -12.67 0.96 -7.99
CA LEU A 98 -12.64 1.87 -9.15
C LEU A 98 -13.89 2.74 -9.27
N GLU A 99 -15.04 2.24 -8.82
CA GLU A 99 -16.29 3.01 -8.81
C GLU A 99 -16.27 4.19 -7.83
N MET A 100 -15.35 4.18 -6.86
CA MET A 100 -15.24 5.19 -5.81
C MET A 100 -14.17 6.26 -6.10
N ILE A 101 -13.41 6.09 -7.16
CA ILE A 101 -12.36 7.04 -7.56
C ILE A 101 -12.67 7.63 -8.92
N ASP A 102 -12.10 8.80 -9.22
CA ASP A 102 -12.21 9.39 -10.54
C ASP A 102 -11.13 8.87 -11.50
N VAL A 103 -11.31 9.16 -12.79
CA VAL A 103 -10.37 8.74 -13.83
C VAL A 103 -8.97 9.32 -13.60
N LYS A 104 -8.87 10.52 -13.07
CA LYS A 104 -7.58 11.17 -12.79
C LYS A 104 -6.78 10.40 -11.73
N THR A 105 -7.46 9.92 -10.69
CA THR A 105 -6.82 9.11 -9.65
C THR A 105 -6.33 7.79 -10.25
N PHE A 106 -7.13 7.16 -11.08
CA PHE A 106 -6.74 5.93 -11.77
C PHE A 106 -5.53 6.17 -12.68
N GLU A 107 -5.56 7.22 -13.48
CA GLU A 107 -4.42 7.59 -14.33
C GLU A 107 -3.16 7.88 -13.51
N GLN A 108 -3.31 8.44 -12.31
CA GLN A 108 -2.18 8.67 -11.41
C GLN A 108 -1.50 7.37 -11.00
N TYR A 109 -2.26 6.31 -10.76
CA TYR A 109 -1.69 4.99 -10.49
C TYR A 109 -0.85 4.46 -11.66
N LEU A 110 -1.33 4.70 -12.89
CA LEU A 110 -0.61 4.29 -14.10
C LEU A 110 0.68 5.11 -14.30
N LYS A 111 0.61 6.41 -14.04
CA LYS A 111 1.77 7.30 -14.10
C LYS A 111 2.82 6.93 -13.05
N GLU A 112 2.40 6.49 -11.85
CA GLU A 112 3.32 6.03 -10.82
C GLU A 112 4.13 4.82 -11.31
N LEU A 113 3.51 3.86 -11.97
CA LEU A 113 4.24 2.73 -12.56
C LEU A 113 5.31 3.21 -13.55
N ARG A 114 4.92 4.12 -14.44
CA ARG A 114 5.81 4.67 -15.44
C ARG A 114 6.98 5.44 -14.83
N ASP A 115 6.69 6.25 -13.80
CA ASP A 115 7.68 7.22 -13.27
C ASP A 115 8.51 6.63 -12.13
N LYS A 116 7.95 5.72 -11.33
CA LYS A 116 8.62 5.14 -10.15
C LYS A 116 9.24 3.78 -10.42
N TYR A 117 8.63 2.98 -11.28
CA TYR A 117 9.02 1.58 -11.50
C TYR A 117 9.23 1.21 -12.97
N PRO A 118 9.86 2.08 -13.79
CA PRO A 118 10.07 1.72 -15.19
C PRO A 118 11.04 0.55 -15.33
N ALA A 119 10.84 -0.25 -16.36
CA ALA A 119 11.80 -1.30 -16.73
C ALA A 119 13.18 -0.66 -16.92
N GLY A 120 14.22 -1.35 -16.47
CA GLY A 120 15.58 -0.84 -16.50
C GLY A 120 16.02 -0.16 -15.21
N THR A 121 15.11 0.12 -14.27
CA THR A 121 15.49 0.70 -12.97
C THR A 121 16.34 -0.29 -12.18
N LYS A 122 17.46 0.18 -11.63
CA LYS A 122 18.35 -0.65 -10.84
C LYS A 122 17.74 -0.99 -9.47
N ILE A 123 17.84 -2.26 -9.10
CA ILE A 123 17.42 -2.77 -7.79
C ILE A 123 18.53 -2.51 -6.78
N ARG A 124 18.16 -2.02 -5.61
CA ARG A 124 19.02 -1.84 -4.46
C ARG A 124 18.34 -2.43 -3.23
N SER A 125 18.55 -3.73 -3.03
CA SER A 125 17.84 -4.49 -2.00
C SER A 125 18.79 -5.21 -1.08
N ASP A 126 18.72 -4.88 0.21
CA ASP A 126 19.40 -5.65 1.25
C ASP A 126 18.63 -6.92 1.60
N LYS A 127 17.30 -6.87 1.46
CA LYS A 127 16.40 -8.00 1.73
C LYS A 127 16.61 -9.16 0.76
N TYR A 128 16.92 -8.84 -0.50
CA TYR A 128 17.09 -9.84 -1.57
C TYR A 128 18.44 -9.66 -2.25
N PRO A 129 19.54 -10.12 -1.59
CA PRO A 129 20.88 -9.94 -2.17
C PRO A 129 21.05 -10.60 -3.53
N GLU A 130 20.27 -11.65 -3.85
CA GLU A 130 20.36 -12.36 -5.12
C GLU A 130 19.90 -11.54 -6.34
N ILE A 131 19.10 -10.51 -6.14
CA ILE A 131 18.67 -9.58 -7.21
C ILE A 131 19.24 -8.17 -7.06
N ASP A 132 19.95 -7.91 -5.97
CA ASP A 132 20.58 -6.61 -5.75
C ASP A 132 21.53 -6.28 -6.90
N GLY A 133 21.44 -5.06 -7.42
CA GLY A 133 22.23 -4.61 -8.56
C GLY A 133 21.69 -4.99 -9.93
N GLN A 134 20.71 -5.88 -10.00
CA GLN A 134 20.01 -6.19 -11.25
C GLN A 134 19.05 -5.06 -11.62
N HIS A 135 18.53 -5.08 -12.82
CA HIS A 135 17.58 -4.07 -13.31
C HIS A 135 16.18 -4.69 -13.46
N LEU A 136 15.15 -3.93 -13.11
CA LEU A 136 13.77 -4.35 -13.33
C LEU A 136 13.57 -4.68 -14.80
N GLN A 137 12.94 -5.82 -15.07
CA GLN A 137 12.63 -6.26 -16.44
C GLN A 137 11.19 -6.74 -16.52
N GLY A 138 10.55 -6.41 -17.62
CA GLY A 138 9.25 -6.95 -17.94
C GLY A 138 8.16 -5.90 -18.03
N LYS A 139 6.92 -6.42 -18.03
CA LYS A 139 5.72 -5.57 -18.17
C LYS A 139 5.29 -5.02 -16.81
N GLN A 140 4.69 -3.85 -16.87
CA GLN A 140 4.12 -3.20 -15.70
C GLN A 140 2.67 -3.64 -15.52
N ILE A 141 2.32 -4.01 -14.29
CA ILE A 141 1.01 -4.51 -13.93
C ILE A 141 0.47 -3.71 -12.76
N LEU A 142 -0.75 -3.19 -12.92
CA LEU A 142 -1.52 -2.62 -11.82
C LEU A 142 -2.43 -3.72 -11.27
N GLU A 143 -2.16 -4.16 -10.06
CA GLU A 143 -2.92 -5.22 -9.40
C GLU A 143 -3.93 -4.61 -8.43
N ILE A 144 -5.20 -4.95 -8.61
CA ILE A 144 -6.31 -4.41 -7.84
C ILE A 144 -7.23 -5.54 -7.38
N PRO A 145 -8.10 -5.28 -6.38
CA PRO A 145 -9.03 -6.30 -5.89
C PRO A 145 -9.94 -6.86 -6.99
N ALA A 146 -10.18 -8.16 -6.93
CA ALA A 146 -11.00 -8.87 -7.90
C ALA A 146 -12.46 -8.39 -7.95
N SER A 147 -12.96 -7.76 -6.88
CA SER A 147 -14.28 -7.14 -6.85
C SER A 147 -14.48 -6.11 -7.96
N ASN A 148 -13.38 -5.52 -8.48
CA ASN A 148 -13.45 -4.56 -9.58
C ASN A 148 -13.80 -5.17 -10.93
N GLN A 149 -13.77 -6.51 -11.06
CA GLN A 149 -14.09 -7.19 -12.33
C GLN A 149 -15.51 -6.93 -12.79
N THR A 150 -16.43 -6.65 -11.86
CA THR A 150 -17.84 -6.38 -12.15
C THR A 150 -18.17 -4.89 -12.31
N PHE A 151 -17.18 -4.01 -12.21
CA PHE A 151 -17.37 -2.59 -12.44
C PHE A 151 -17.81 -2.34 -13.88
N GLU A 152 -18.89 -1.56 -14.06
CA GLU A 152 -19.49 -1.30 -15.39
C GLU A 152 -18.50 -0.75 -16.40
N LYS A 153 -17.56 0.09 -15.97
CA LYS A 153 -16.57 0.75 -16.81
C LYS A 153 -15.23 0.02 -16.88
N ILE A 154 -15.17 -1.24 -16.44
CA ILE A 154 -13.89 -1.94 -16.35
C ILE A 154 -13.17 -2.06 -17.70
N ASP A 155 -13.90 -2.26 -18.78
CA ASP A 155 -13.29 -2.38 -20.13
C ASP A 155 -12.71 -1.05 -20.58
N GLU A 156 -13.39 0.06 -20.27
CA GLU A 156 -12.88 1.42 -20.50
C GLU A 156 -11.58 1.68 -19.73
N TYR A 157 -11.53 1.27 -18.46
CA TYR A 157 -10.35 1.44 -17.60
C TYR A 157 -9.19 0.54 -18.07
N LYS A 158 -9.47 -0.68 -18.51
CA LYS A 158 -8.46 -1.54 -19.14
C LYS A 158 -7.85 -0.89 -20.39
N ALA A 159 -8.68 -0.25 -21.21
CA ALA A 159 -8.21 0.46 -22.40
C ALA A 159 -7.32 1.66 -22.04
N ILE A 160 -7.67 2.39 -20.98
CA ILE A 160 -6.84 3.49 -20.48
C ILE A 160 -5.47 2.95 -20.00
N ALA A 161 -5.47 1.87 -19.23
CA ALA A 161 -4.23 1.23 -18.75
C ALA A 161 -3.35 0.78 -19.92
N GLU A 162 -3.94 0.20 -20.94
CA GLU A 162 -3.22 -0.25 -22.13
C GLU A 162 -2.49 0.89 -22.84
N ARG A 163 -3.07 2.10 -22.88
CA ARG A 163 -2.42 3.27 -23.46
C ARG A 163 -1.14 3.65 -22.70
N TYR A 164 -1.03 3.31 -21.42
CA TYR A 164 0.16 3.50 -20.61
C TYR A 164 1.10 2.29 -20.65
N GLY A 165 0.76 1.25 -21.43
CA GLY A 165 1.52 0.01 -21.44
C GLY A 165 1.38 -0.83 -20.18
N VAL A 166 0.28 -0.66 -19.45
CA VAL A 166 0.03 -1.33 -18.17
C VAL A 166 -1.10 -2.34 -18.32
N GLU A 167 -0.88 -3.55 -17.80
CA GLU A 167 -1.92 -4.57 -17.66
C GLU A 167 -2.63 -4.39 -16.30
N ILE A 168 -3.95 -4.54 -16.27
CA ILE A 168 -4.68 -4.63 -15.00
C ILE A 168 -4.80 -6.10 -14.63
N ARG A 169 -4.44 -6.42 -13.40
CA ARG A 169 -4.57 -7.76 -12.83
C ARG A 169 -5.47 -7.74 -11.61
N PHE A 170 -6.34 -8.75 -11.50
CA PHE A 170 -7.28 -8.87 -10.40
C PHE A 170 -6.84 -9.98 -9.44
N ARG A 171 -6.92 -9.69 -8.14
CA ARG A 171 -6.64 -10.67 -7.07
C ARG A 171 -7.66 -10.54 -5.94
N GLU A 172 -8.00 -11.65 -5.34
CA GLU A 172 -8.77 -11.64 -4.09
C GLU A 172 -7.90 -11.08 -2.97
N GLU A 173 -8.40 -10.01 -2.35
CA GLU A 173 -7.68 -9.38 -1.23
C GLU A 173 -7.88 -10.10 0.12
#